data_860f882738682cbc7a6e3511c6e4f558
#
_entry.id   860f882738682cbc7a6e3511c6e4f558
#
_cell.length_a   1.000
_cell.length_b   1.000
_cell.length_c   1.000
_cell.angle_alpha   90.00
_cell.angle_beta   90.00
_cell.angle_gamma   90.00
#
_symmetry.space_group_name_H-M   'P 1'
#
loop_
_entity.id
_entity.type
_entity.pdbx_description
1 polymer ?
#
loop_
_entity_poly.entity_id
_entity_poly.type
_entity_poly.pdbx_seq_one_letter_code
_entity_poly.pdbx_strand_id
1 'polypeptide(L)'
;MIPNVEFLDFNGDRIPVIVTLTVLSKANIDFKEKYDKDLLEIILTDKPGAYYIEAITYLLKHAIIVGCERANVKIKKEWEKVDMLIDDYDVFLKFVEITVKSLTVLTDKGSNTPNTEKKMKSKM
;
A
#
# COMPACT_ATOMS: atom_id res chain seq x y z
N MET A 1 -15.35 0.35 -6.64
CA MET A 1 -15.01 -1.01 -6.21
C MET A 1 -14.10 -0.99 -4.99
N ILE A 2 -14.36 -1.85 -4.03
CA ILE A 2 -13.54 -1.95 -2.83
C ILE A 2 -12.42 -2.94 -3.11
N PRO A 3 -11.17 -2.60 -2.82
CA PRO A 3 -10.07 -3.55 -3.02
C PRO A 3 -10.30 -4.84 -2.24
N ASN A 4 -9.88 -5.94 -2.81
CA ASN A 4 -9.97 -7.25 -2.17
C ASN A 4 -8.72 -7.54 -1.38
N VAL A 5 -8.85 -8.40 -0.36
CA VAL A 5 -7.69 -8.89 0.37
C VAL A 5 -6.83 -9.71 -0.58
N GLU A 6 -5.56 -9.42 -0.61
CA GLU A 6 -4.56 -10.17 -1.36
C GLU A 6 -3.67 -10.89 -0.37
N PHE A 7 -2.80 -11.76 -0.87
CA PHE A 7 -1.96 -12.56 0.02
C PHE A 7 -0.50 -12.50 -0.41
N LEU A 8 0.38 -12.40 0.58
CA LEU A 8 1.82 -12.50 0.37
C LEU A 8 2.28 -13.85 0.91
N ASP A 9 3.14 -14.52 0.17
CA ASP A 9 3.68 -15.81 0.60
C ASP A 9 5.06 -15.58 1.21
N PHE A 10 5.21 -15.96 2.48
CA PHE A 10 6.47 -15.79 3.18
C PHE A 10 6.68 -16.96 4.15
N ASN A 11 7.75 -17.71 3.94
CA ASN A 11 8.12 -18.86 4.78
C ASN A 11 6.95 -19.83 5.00
N GLY A 12 6.21 -20.12 3.92
CA GLY A 12 5.10 -21.05 3.99
C GLY A 12 3.80 -20.46 4.51
N ASP A 13 3.82 -19.22 4.94
CA ASP A 13 2.61 -18.53 5.40
C ASP A 13 2.00 -17.71 4.28
N ARG A 14 0.68 -17.56 4.32
CA ARG A 14 -0.05 -16.66 3.44
C ARG A 14 -0.51 -15.48 4.28
N ILE A 15 0.09 -14.33 4.04
CA ILE A 15 -0.15 -13.12 4.83
C ILE A 15 -1.21 -12.27 4.14
N PRO A 16 -2.39 -12.07 4.77
CA PRO A 16 -3.42 -11.21 4.18
C PRO A 16 -2.98 -9.76 4.20
N VAL A 17 -3.13 -9.08 3.07
CA VAL A 17 -2.84 -7.64 2.97
C VAL A 17 -3.92 -6.97 2.15
N ILE A 18 -4.15 -5.69 2.40
CA ILE A 18 -5.08 -4.91 1.61
C ILE A 18 -4.63 -3.45 1.64
N VAL A 19 -4.75 -2.79 0.51
CA VAL A 19 -4.42 -1.37 0.41
C VAL A 19 -5.71 -0.61 0.13
N THR A 20 -6.19 0.10 1.15
CA THR A 20 -7.40 0.91 1.08
C THR A 20 -7.06 2.35 1.39
N LEU A 21 -8.02 3.24 1.23
CA LEU A 21 -7.82 4.64 1.61
C LEU A 21 -7.47 4.77 3.09
N THR A 22 -8.10 3.95 3.92
CA THR A 22 -7.81 3.96 5.36
C THR A 22 -6.37 3.53 5.63
N VAL A 23 -5.92 2.47 4.94
CA VAL A 23 -4.54 1.99 5.08
C VAL A 23 -3.56 3.07 4.64
N LEU A 24 -3.82 3.69 3.49
CA LEU A 24 -2.97 4.77 2.99
C LEU A 24 -2.90 5.93 3.98
N SER A 25 -4.05 6.31 4.53
CA SER A 25 -4.11 7.42 5.48
C SER A 25 -3.32 7.13 6.75
N LYS A 26 -3.51 5.94 7.33
CA LYS A 26 -2.83 5.57 8.55
C LYS A 26 -1.32 5.46 8.36
N ALA A 27 -0.91 4.87 7.23
CA ALA A 27 0.50 4.75 6.93
C ALA A 27 1.12 6.12 6.72
N ASN A 28 0.40 7.03 6.05
CA ASN A 28 0.90 8.37 5.80
C ASN A 28 1.09 9.17 7.10
N ILE A 29 0.16 9.02 8.03
CA ILE A 29 0.26 9.71 9.33
C ILE A 29 1.55 9.30 10.04
N ASP A 30 1.82 8.00 10.13
CA ASP A 30 3.02 7.51 10.77
C ASP A 30 4.29 7.93 10.05
N PHE A 31 4.27 7.84 8.73
CA PHE A 31 5.42 8.17 7.90
C PHE A 31 5.76 9.66 7.98
N LYS A 32 4.73 10.51 7.91
CA LYS A 32 4.90 11.95 7.97
C LYS A 32 5.43 12.39 9.32
N GLU A 33 4.97 11.72 10.38
CA GLU A 33 5.43 12.04 11.73
C GLU A 33 6.93 11.82 11.87
N LYS A 34 7.44 10.76 11.24
CA LYS A 34 8.87 10.44 11.35
C LYS A 34 9.73 11.20 10.36
N TYR A 35 9.27 11.36 9.12
CA TYR A 35 10.11 11.89 8.06
C TYR A 35 9.69 13.27 7.54
N ASP A 36 8.54 13.77 7.99
CA ASP A 36 7.98 15.03 7.51
C ASP A 36 7.81 15.06 6.00
N LYS A 37 7.37 13.92 5.44
CA LYS A 37 7.14 13.74 4.01
C LYS A 37 5.83 13.03 3.78
N ASP A 38 5.22 13.28 2.62
CA ASP A 38 3.97 12.64 2.22
C ASP A 38 4.26 11.28 1.60
N LEU A 39 3.72 10.23 2.19
CA LEU A 39 3.96 8.85 1.74
C LEU A 39 3.49 8.62 0.31
N LEU A 40 2.30 9.11 -0.05
CA LEU A 40 1.77 8.91 -1.39
C LEU A 40 2.62 9.61 -2.44
N GLU A 41 3.07 10.82 -2.12
CA GLU A 41 3.92 11.55 -3.04
C GLU A 41 5.19 10.77 -3.35
N ILE A 42 5.76 10.13 -2.34
CA ILE A 42 6.97 9.34 -2.54
C ILE A 42 6.69 8.08 -3.35
N ILE A 43 5.58 7.40 -3.07
CA ILE A 43 5.24 6.17 -3.79
C ILE A 43 4.93 6.47 -5.25
N LEU A 44 4.31 7.61 -5.53
CA LEU A 44 3.92 7.96 -6.89
C LEU A 44 5.05 8.55 -7.72
N THR A 45 6.21 8.86 -7.11
CA THR A 45 7.37 9.29 -7.90
C THR A 45 8.00 8.09 -8.58
N ASP A 46 8.57 8.34 -9.77
CA ASP A 46 9.15 7.28 -10.59
C ASP A 46 10.54 6.87 -10.15
N LYS A 47 11.10 7.52 -9.13
CA LYS A 47 12.49 7.26 -8.75
C LYS A 47 12.55 6.63 -7.36
N PRO A 48 12.66 5.30 -7.30
CA PRO A 48 12.83 4.64 -6.01
C PRO A 48 14.12 5.09 -5.33
N GLY A 49 14.03 5.36 -4.05
CA GLY A 49 15.18 5.76 -3.25
C GLY A 49 14.96 5.27 -1.83
N ALA A 50 15.78 5.78 -0.91
CA ALA A 50 15.71 5.35 0.48
C ALA A 50 14.31 5.57 1.07
N TYR A 51 13.70 6.71 0.78
CA TYR A 51 12.38 6.99 1.31
C TYR A 51 11.29 6.12 0.66
N TYR A 52 11.53 5.68 -0.57
CA TYR A 52 10.58 4.79 -1.23
C TYR A 52 10.44 3.48 -0.47
N ILE A 53 11.56 2.87 -0.10
CA ILE A 53 11.55 1.61 0.64
C ILE A 53 10.86 1.81 2.00
N GLU A 54 11.19 2.92 2.68
CA GLU A 54 10.56 3.21 3.96
C GLU A 54 9.06 3.43 3.82
N ALA A 55 8.63 4.14 2.77
CA ALA A 55 7.21 4.36 2.54
C ALA A 55 6.47 3.04 2.31
N ILE A 56 7.06 2.15 1.52
CA ILE A 56 6.46 0.83 1.28
C ILE A 56 6.41 0.02 2.58
N THR A 57 7.44 0.14 3.41
CA THR A 57 7.48 -0.57 4.69
C THR A 57 6.34 -0.12 5.61
N TYR A 58 6.12 1.20 5.73
CA TYR A 58 5.02 1.72 6.54
C TYR A 58 3.67 1.30 5.98
N LEU A 59 3.56 1.30 4.66
CA LEU A 59 2.32 0.88 4.00
C LEU A 59 2.03 -0.59 4.27
N LEU A 60 3.05 -1.44 4.15
CA LEU A 60 2.91 -2.88 4.39
C LEU A 60 2.46 -3.16 5.81
N LYS A 61 3.02 -2.45 6.78
CA LYS A 61 2.64 -2.63 8.18
C LYS A 61 1.12 -2.48 8.35
N HIS A 62 0.57 -1.40 7.85
CA HIS A 62 -0.86 -1.15 7.99
C HIS A 62 -1.70 -2.04 7.08
N ALA A 63 -1.16 -2.42 5.92
CA ALA A 63 -1.85 -3.32 5.01
C ALA A 63 -2.05 -4.69 5.64
N ILE A 64 -1.06 -5.18 6.40
CA ILE A 64 -1.16 -6.46 7.10
C ILE A 64 -2.20 -6.37 8.21
N ILE A 65 -2.16 -5.30 8.99
CA ILE A 65 -3.09 -5.14 10.11
C ILE A 65 -4.54 -5.19 9.61
N VAL A 66 -4.84 -4.39 8.59
CA VAL A 66 -6.21 -4.32 8.08
C VAL A 66 -6.56 -5.57 7.28
N GLY A 67 -5.59 -6.11 6.52
CA GLY A 67 -5.81 -7.34 5.75
C GLY A 67 -6.16 -8.52 6.65
N CYS A 68 -5.43 -8.69 7.74
CA CYS A 68 -5.70 -9.77 8.69
C CYS A 68 -7.06 -9.56 9.36
N GLU A 69 -7.38 -8.33 9.69
CA GLU A 69 -8.68 -8.02 10.29
C GLU A 69 -9.82 -8.41 9.36
N ARG A 70 -9.70 -8.06 8.09
CA ARG A 70 -10.74 -8.36 7.10
C ARG A 70 -10.83 -9.84 6.74
N ALA A 71 -9.69 -10.52 6.76
CA ALA A 71 -9.66 -11.96 6.48
C ALA A 71 -9.99 -12.80 7.70
N ASN A 72 -10.15 -12.15 8.86
CA ASN A 72 -10.39 -12.83 10.12
C ASN A 72 -9.25 -13.80 10.46
N VAL A 73 -8.03 -13.34 10.25
CA VAL A 73 -6.80 -14.10 10.51
C VAL A 73 -6.03 -13.37 11.59
N LYS A 74 -5.52 -14.13 12.56
CA LYS A 74 -4.71 -13.54 13.62
C LYS A 74 -3.31 -13.24 13.10
N ILE A 75 -2.81 -12.05 13.41
CA ILE A 75 -1.47 -11.65 13.01
C ILE A 75 -0.44 -12.49 13.75
N LYS A 76 0.46 -13.13 13.01
CA LYS A 76 1.55 -13.87 13.64
C LYS A 76 2.65 -12.90 14.03
N LYS A 77 3.36 -13.25 15.09
CA LYS A 77 4.43 -12.40 15.61
C LYS A 77 5.49 -12.12 14.56
N GLU A 78 5.79 -13.11 13.73
CA GLU A 78 6.79 -12.96 12.67
C GLU A 78 6.39 -11.91 11.63
N TRP A 79 5.09 -11.72 11.42
CA TRP A 79 4.60 -10.75 10.44
C TRP A 79 4.72 -9.31 10.93
N GLU A 80 4.92 -9.13 12.24
CA GLU A 80 5.12 -7.79 12.79
C GLU A 80 6.50 -7.23 12.48
N LYS A 81 7.42 -8.12 12.10
CA LYS A 81 8.77 -7.72 11.71
C LYS A 81 8.78 -7.37 10.23
N VAL A 82 8.18 -6.23 9.92
CA VAL A 82 7.94 -5.82 8.54
C VAL A 82 9.24 -5.66 7.76
N ASP A 83 10.31 -5.23 8.43
CA ASP A 83 11.62 -5.08 7.79
C ASP A 83 12.10 -6.40 7.20
N MET A 84 11.84 -7.51 7.88
CA MET A 84 12.24 -8.81 7.37
C MET A 84 11.43 -9.23 6.17
N LEU A 85 10.15 -8.84 6.13
CA LEU A 85 9.30 -9.11 4.98
C LEU A 85 9.77 -8.31 3.76
N ILE A 86 10.13 -7.06 3.97
CA ILE A 86 10.59 -6.19 2.90
C ILE A 86 11.94 -6.65 2.34
N ASP A 87 12.77 -7.25 3.18
CA ASP A 87 14.06 -7.79 2.72
C ASP A 87 13.91 -8.99 1.79
N ASP A 88 12.75 -9.66 1.81
CA ASP A 88 12.46 -10.73 0.87
C ASP A 88 12.05 -10.09 -0.46
N TYR A 89 12.88 -10.28 -1.48
CA TYR A 89 12.68 -9.63 -2.77
C TYR A 89 11.33 -9.97 -3.40
N ASP A 90 10.94 -11.23 -3.34
CA ASP A 90 9.66 -11.67 -3.93
C ASP A 90 8.47 -11.05 -3.19
N VAL A 91 8.56 -10.99 -1.86
CA VAL A 91 7.51 -10.35 -1.06
C VAL A 91 7.43 -8.86 -1.38
N PHE A 92 8.58 -8.19 -1.46
CA PHE A 92 8.63 -6.78 -1.79
C PHE A 92 7.99 -6.50 -3.16
N LEU A 93 8.39 -7.25 -4.18
CA LEU A 93 7.85 -7.07 -5.52
C LEU A 93 6.35 -7.33 -5.58
N LYS A 94 5.92 -8.38 -4.91
CA LYS A 94 4.49 -8.72 -4.91
C LYS A 94 3.69 -7.63 -4.23
N PHE A 95 4.19 -7.11 -3.11
CA PHE A 95 3.47 -6.04 -2.41
C PHE A 95 3.44 -4.74 -3.21
N VAL A 96 4.53 -4.41 -3.90
CA VAL A 96 4.55 -3.23 -4.78
C VAL A 96 3.50 -3.41 -5.88
N GLU A 97 3.41 -4.61 -6.45
CA GLU A 97 2.41 -4.91 -7.48
C GLU A 97 0.99 -4.71 -6.93
N ILE A 98 0.73 -5.21 -5.73
CA ILE A 98 -0.57 -5.05 -5.07
C ILE A 98 -0.88 -3.57 -4.84
N THR A 99 0.12 -2.81 -4.41
CA THR A 99 -0.03 -1.38 -4.14
C THR A 99 -0.38 -0.63 -5.42
N VAL A 100 0.35 -0.86 -6.49
CA VAL A 100 0.11 -0.19 -7.77
C VAL A 100 -1.29 -0.53 -8.29
N LYS A 101 -1.66 -1.79 -8.22
CA LYS A 101 -2.97 -2.25 -8.66
C LYS A 101 -4.08 -1.58 -7.84
N SER A 102 -3.91 -1.49 -6.54
CA SER A 102 -4.90 -0.88 -5.66
C SER A 102 -5.03 0.61 -5.91
N LEU A 103 -3.90 1.30 -6.09
CA LEU A 103 -3.91 2.73 -6.38
C LEU A 103 -4.59 3.00 -7.71
N THR A 104 -4.37 2.15 -8.70
CA THR A 104 -5.02 2.29 -10.01
C THR A 104 -6.52 2.20 -9.88
N VAL A 105 -7.02 1.21 -9.12
CA VAL A 105 -8.46 1.04 -8.90
C VAL A 105 -9.04 2.26 -8.20
N LEU A 106 -8.37 2.74 -7.16
CA LEU A 106 -8.85 3.89 -6.40
C LEU A 106 -8.84 5.16 -7.25
N THR A 107 -7.80 5.33 -8.06
CA THR A 107 -7.66 6.50 -8.93
C THR A 107 -8.70 6.48 -10.05
N ASP A 108 -8.89 5.32 -10.68
CA ASP A 108 -9.87 5.17 -11.75
C ASP A 108 -11.26 5.52 -11.27
N LYS A 109 -11.60 5.07 -10.06
CA LYS A 109 -12.89 5.37 -9.49
C LYS A 109 -13.06 6.87 -9.30
N GLY A 110 -11.99 7.54 -8.87
CA GLY A 110 -12.01 8.98 -8.70
C GLY A 110 -12.08 9.72 -10.03
N SER A 111 -11.35 9.23 -11.05
CA SER A 111 -11.31 9.90 -12.34
C SER A 111 -12.57 9.68 -13.16
N ASN A 112 -13.38 8.72 -12.80
CA ASN A 112 -14.68 8.48 -13.48
C ASN A 112 -15.76 9.41 -12.98
N THR A 113 -15.44 10.34 -12.13
CA THR A 113 -16.37 11.37 -11.70
C THR A 113 -16.70 12.24 -12.90
N PRO A 114 -17.97 12.36 -13.29
CA PRO A 114 -18.32 13.17 -14.46
C PRO A 114 -17.91 14.61 -14.29
N ASN A 115 -17.36 14.71 -15.11
CA ASN A 115 -16.77 15.50 -15.36
C ASN A 115 -15.87 16.07 -15.41
N THR A 116 -15.78 16.10 -15.49
CA THR A 116 -14.82 16.34 -15.58
C THR A 116 -14.08 16.57 -15.94
N GLU A 117 -14.00 16.64 -16.27
CA GLU A 117 -12.96 16.53 -16.50
C GLU A 117 -12.24 16.56 -16.81
N LYS A 118 -12.58 16.79 -17.16
CA LYS A 118 -11.66 16.45 -17.47
C LYS A 118 -11.05 16.83 -17.60
N LYS A 119 -11.13 17.15 -17.58
CA LYS A 119 -10.19 17.10 -17.70
C LYS A 119 -9.55 17.32 -17.65
N MET A 120 -9.90 17.79 -17.68
CA MET A 120 -8.93 17.70 -17.68
C MET A 120 -8.44 17.67 -17.91
N LYS A 121 -8.60 18.08 -18.05
CA LYS A 121 -7.85 17.77 -18.39
C LYS A 121 -7.37 17.94 -18.62
N SER A 122 -7.78 18.30 -18.68
CA SER A 122 -7.09 18.12 -18.97
C SER A 122 -6.86 18.31 -19.06
N LYS A 123 -7.08 18.69 -19.06
CA LYS A 123 -6.71 18.47 -19.18
C LYS A 123 -6.43 18.58 -19.14
N MET A 124 -6.93 19.14 -19.22
CA MET A 124 -6.52 18.88 -19.24
C MET A 124 -6.38 18.79 -19.44
#